data_5b6833787d33a8f89613f078399a1b27
#
_entry.id   5b6833787d33a8f89613f078399a1b27
#
_cell.length_a   1.000
_cell.length_b   1.000
_cell.length_c   1.000
_cell.angle_alpha   90.00
_cell.angle_beta   90.00
_cell.angle_gamma   90.00
#
_symmetry.space_group_name_H-M   'P 1'
#
loop_
_entity.id
_entity.type
_entity.pdbx_description
1 polymer ?
#
loop_
_entity_poly.entity_id
_entity_poly.type
_entity_poly.pdbx_seq_one_letter_code
_entity_poly.pdbx_strand_id
1 'polypeptide(L)'
;MKNLKVLMLNGSPHANGNTAVALREMEEIFKASGVEVETVLIGNQAVRGCTACGACGKLGKCVFDDVVNELKPKFEEADGLVVASPVYYASANATLVACLDRLFYISSFDKTMKVGASVVCARRGGCSATFDELNKYFTISGMPVASSQYWNSIHGRAPGEAEQDGEGRQTIRTLARNMTFLMKSIALGKEQFGLPEKEERIATHFIR
;
A
#
# COMPACT_ATOMS: atom_id res chain seq x y z
N MET A 1 -2.17 10.68 22.53
CA MET A 1 -2.15 10.45 21.05
C MET A 1 -2.48 8.99 20.78
N LYS A 2 -3.34 8.69 19.81
CA LYS A 2 -3.63 7.32 19.35
C LYS A 2 -2.33 6.67 18.84
N ASN A 3 -2.11 5.40 19.15
CA ASN A 3 -1.02 4.66 18.50
C ASN A 3 -1.31 4.55 17.00
N LEU A 4 -0.40 5.04 16.17
CA LEU A 4 -0.51 4.96 14.72
C LEU A 4 -0.19 3.55 14.25
N LYS A 5 -0.92 3.08 13.23
CA LYS A 5 -0.76 1.75 12.65
C LYS A 5 -0.46 1.81 11.15
N VAL A 6 0.46 0.99 10.68
CA VAL A 6 0.75 0.78 9.25
C VAL A 6 0.49 -0.68 8.88
N LEU A 7 -0.33 -0.88 7.87
CA LEU A 7 -0.47 -2.16 7.19
C LEU A 7 0.49 -2.21 6.01
N MET A 8 1.32 -3.24 5.91
CA MET A 8 2.24 -3.45 4.79
C MET A 8 1.85 -4.72 4.03
N LEU A 9 1.63 -4.61 2.73
CA LEU A 9 1.30 -5.72 1.83
C LEU A 9 2.53 -6.11 1.02
N ASN A 10 3.05 -7.32 1.25
CA ASN A 10 4.16 -7.88 0.48
C ASN A 10 3.63 -8.67 -0.71
N GLY A 11 3.73 -8.10 -1.90
CA GLY A 11 3.32 -8.72 -3.17
C GLY A 11 4.35 -9.71 -3.73
N SER A 12 5.50 -9.91 -3.08
CA SER A 12 6.47 -10.92 -3.53
C SER A 12 5.98 -12.33 -3.18
N PRO A 13 6.12 -13.33 -4.07
CA PRO A 13 5.88 -14.72 -3.72
C PRO A 13 6.93 -15.28 -2.73
N HIS A 14 8.05 -14.57 -2.55
CA HIS A 14 9.12 -14.95 -1.65
C HIS A 14 9.09 -14.14 -0.37
N ALA A 15 8.79 -14.79 0.75
CA ALA A 15 8.67 -14.12 2.07
C ALA A 15 9.95 -13.36 2.47
N ASN A 16 11.12 -13.88 2.10
CA ASN A 16 12.44 -13.31 2.41
C ASN A 16 13.19 -12.83 1.15
N GLY A 17 12.47 -12.46 0.09
CA GLY A 17 13.04 -11.93 -1.15
C GLY A 17 13.47 -10.46 -1.03
N ASN A 18 13.92 -9.88 -2.15
CA ASN A 18 14.41 -8.50 -2.20
C ASN A 18 13.32 -7.46 -1.81
N THR A 19 12.06 -7.70 -2.15
CA THR A 19 10.94 -6.86 -1.69
C THR A 19 10.84 -6.82 -0.16
N ALA A 20 11.10 -7.93 0.51
CA ALA A 20 11.09 -8.00 1.97
C ALA A 20 12.25 -7.20 2.61
N VAL A 21 13.38 -7.02 1.92
CA VAL A 21 14.46 -6.13 2.38
C VAL A 21 13.93 -4.72 2.55
N ALA A 22 13.23 -4.19 1.55
CA ALA A 22 12.63 -2.85 1.63
C ALA A 22 11.62 -2.74 2.78
N LEU A 23 10.75 -3.74 2.94
CA LEU A 23 9.75 -3.71 4.02
C LEU A 23 10.39 -3.77 5.41
N ARG A 24 11.48 -4.54 5.60
CA ARG A 24 12.22 -4.55 6.86
C ARG A 24 12.85 -3.18 7.18
N GLU A 25 13.45 -2.50 6.20
CA GLU A 25 13.97 -1.13 6.37
C GLU A 25 12.87 -0.16 6.83
N MET A 26 11.66 -0.27 6.26
CA MET A 26 10.53 0.57 6.69
C MET A 26 10.05 0.19 8.10
N GLU A 27 9.92 -1.08 8.39
CA GLU A 27 9.45 -1.60 9.67
C GLU A 27 10.33 -1.13 10.83
N GLU A 28 11.66 -1.17 10.66
CA GLU A 28 12.62 -0.66 11.65
C GLU A 28 12.38 0.83 11.96
N ILE A 29 12.20 1.66 10.93
CA ILE A 29 11.93 3.09 11.09
C ILE A 29 10.57 3.34 11.76
N PHE A 30 9.52 2.62 11.36
CA PHE A 30 8.21 2.74 11.96
C PHE A 30 8.21 2.37 13.44
N LYS A 31 8.79 1.22 13.79
CA LYS A 31 8.92 0.77 15.18
C LYS A 31 9.73 1.75 16.05
N ALA A 32 10.85 2.23 15.54
CA ALA A 32 11.67 3.24 16.23
C ALA A 32 10.92 4.57 16.44
N SER A 33 9.89 4.83 15.62
CA SER A 33 9.05 6.04 15.70
C SER A 33 7.78 5.84 16.53
N GLY A 34 7.58 4.67 17.14
CA GLY A 34 6.38 4.31 17.91
C GLY A 34 5.15 4.01 17.07
N VAL A 35 5.33 3.57 15.82
CA VAL A 35 4.24 3.18 14.92
C VAL A 35 4.13 1.65 14.91
N GLU A 36 2.92 1.14 15.13
CA GLU A 36 2.62 -0.28 15.01
C GLU A 36 2.64 -0.72 13.55
N VAL A 37 3.20 -1.89 13.28
CA VAL A 37 3.34 -2.42 11.91
C VAL A 37 2.78 -3.83 11.84
N GLU A 38 1.97 -4.07 10.84
CA GLU A 38 1.57 -5.42 10.44
C GLU A 38 1.94 -5.65 8.98
N THR A 39 2.70 -6.72 8.71
CA THR A 39 3.08 -7.13 7.34
C THR A 39 2.35 -8.39 6.95
N VAL A 40 1.66 -8.36 5.81
CA VAL A 40 0.94 -9.52 5.25
C VAL A 40 1.55 -9.90 3.90
N LEU A 41 1.92 -11.19 3.78
CA LEU A 41 2.43 -11.75 2.54
C LEU A 41 1.28 -12.12 1.60
N ILE A 42 1.20 -11.42 0.46
CA ILE A 42 0.14 -11.59 -0.54
C ILE A 42 0.62 -12.41 -1.74
N GLY A 43 1.87 -12.22 -2.15
CA GLY A 43 2.35 -12.72 -3.45
C GLY A 43 2.34 -14.24 -3.62
N ASN A 44 2.24 -15.01 -2.54
CA ASN A 44 2.12 -16.48 -2.57
C ASN A 44 0.71 -17.00 -2.26
N GLN A 45 -0.27 -16.11 -2.09
CA GLN A 45 -1.66 -16.47 -1.81
C GLN A 45 -2.43 -16.83 -3.09
N ALA A 46 -3.44 -17.68 -2.96
CA ALA A 46 -4.34 -18.02 -4.05
C ALA A 46 -5.44 -16.94 -4.18
N VAL A 47 -5.09 -15.76 -4.65
CA VAL A 47 -6.03 -14.64 -4.85
C VAL A 47 -6.45 -14.55 -6.31
N ARG A 48 -7.74 -14.74 -6.58
CA ARG A 48 -8.29 -14.50 -7.93
C ARG A 48 -8.73 -13.06 -8.13
N GLY A 49 -8.76 -12.64 -9.39
CA GLY A 49 -9.26 -11.31 -9.78
C GLY A 49 -10.75 -11.09 -9.46
N CYS A 50 -11.15 -9.83 -9.42
CA CYS A 50 -12.54 -9.43 -9.26
C CYS A 50 -13.39 -9.90 -10.45
N THR A 51 -14.56 -10.50 -10.17
CA THR A 51 -15.53 -10.94 -11.20
C THR A 51 -16.66 -9.93 -11.45
N ALA A 52 -16.56 -8.74 -10.88
CA ALA A 52 -17.57 -7.68 -10.98
C ALA A 52 -18.99 -8.12 -10.62
N CYS A 53 -19.15 -9.10 -9.73
CA CYS A 53 -20.47 -9.65 -9.34
C CYS A 53 -21.35 -8.67 -8.54
N GLY A 54 -20.80 -7.57 -8.03
CA GLY A 54 -21.51 -6.54 -7.26
C GLY A 54 -22.00 -6.96 -5.86
N ALA A 55 -21.79 -8.22 -5.45
CA ALA A 55 -22.32 -8.74 -4.18
C ALA A 55 -21.74 -8.02 -2.94
N CYS A 56 -20.51 -7.52 -3.03
CA CYS A 56 -19.84 -6.81 -1.94
C CYS A 56 -20.58 -5.53 -1.50
N GLY A 57 -21.33 -4.87 -2.40
CA GLY A 57 -22.14 -3.70 -2.06
C GLY A 57 -23.27 -4.03 -1.06
N LYS A 58 -23.75 -5.27 -1.02
CA LYS A 58 -24.77 -5.75 -0.06
C LYS A 58 -24.16 -6.48 1.13
N LEU A 59 -23.12 -7.29 0.88
CA LEU A 59 -22.53 -8.17 1.89
C LEU A 59 -21.48 -7.46 2.75
N GLY A 60 -20.96 -6.32 2.32
CA GLY A 60 -19.84 -5.65 2.99
C GLY A 60 -18.50 -6.42 2.93
N LYS A 61 -18.47 -7.56 2.21
CA LYS A 61 -17.29 -8.41 2.02
C LYS A 61 -17.30 -9.05 0.62
N CYS A 62 -16.15 -9.58 0.18
CA CYS A 62 -16.10 -10.36 -1.05
C CYS A 62 -16.75 -11.72 -0.89
N VAL A 63 -17.36 -12.23 -1.96
CA VAL A 63 -17.92 -13.60 -1.99
C VAL A 63 -16.85 -14.68 -1.96
N PHE A 64 -15.63 -14.36 -2.38
CA PHE A 64 -14.49 -15.26 -2.26
C PHE A 64 -13.91 -15.13 -0.86
N ASP A 65 -13.90 -16.23 -0.12
CA ASP A 65 -13.43 -16.29 1.26
C ASP A 65 -11.93 -16.59 1.25
N ASP A 66 -11.14 -15.53 1.19
CA ASP A 66 -9.69 -15.55 1.16
C ASP A 66 -9.10 -14.34 1.93
N VAL A 67 -7.80 -14.17 1.87
CA VAL A 67 -7.04 -13.11 2.58
C VAL A 67 -7.61 -11.69 2.37
N VAL A 68 -8.29 -11.42 1.26
CA VAL A 68 -8.86 -10.10 0.97
C VAL A 68 -9.92 -9.69 2.01
N ASN A 69 -10.75 -10.64 2.46
CA ASN A 69 -11.74 -10.36 3.51
C ASN A 69 -11.07 -10.12 4.88
N GLU A 70 -9.96 -10.80 5.15
CA GLU A 70 -9.18 -10.62 6.38
C GLU A 70 -8.44 -9.26 6.41
N LEU A 71 -8.02 -8.77 5.23
CA LEU A 71 -7.33 -7.50 5.10
C LEU A 71 -8.24 -6.29 5.32
N LYS A 72 -9.53 -6.39 5.01
CA LYS A 72 -10.45 -5.24 5.11
C LYS A 72 -10.44 -4.58 6.49
N PRO A 73 -10.69 -5.29 7.60
CA PRO A 73 -10.67 -4.68 8.93
C PRO A 73 -9.28 -4.14 9.29
N LYS A 74 -8.19 -4.82 8.92
CA LYS A 74 -6.82 -4.36 9.15
C LYS A 74 -6.54 -3.04 8.41
N PHE A 75 -7.00 -2.91 7.17
CA PHE A 75 -6.89 -1.68 6.41
C PHE A 75 -7.76 -0.55 6.98
N GLU A 76 -8.94 -0.88 7.48
CA GLU A 76 -9.82 0.09 8.14
C GLU A 76 -9.18 0.68 9.40
N GLU A 77 -8.51 -0.14 10.22
CA GLU A 77 -7.83 0.30 11.43
C GLU A 77 -6.51 1.04 11.17
N ALA A 78 -5.82 0.75 10.07
CA ALA A 78 -4.53 1.34 9.76
C ALA A 78 -4.64 2.83 9.42
N ASP A 79 -3.65 3.62 9.86
CA ASP A 79 -3.47 5.02 9.48
C ASP A 79 -2.64 5.17 8.20
N GLY A 80 -1.91 4.13 7.83
CA GLY A 80 -1.13 4.06 6.60
C GLY A 80 -1.16 2.69 5.94
N LEU A 81 -1.03 2.67 4.61
CA LEU A 81 -0.94 1.46 3.80
C LEU A 81 0.31 1.50 2.92
N VAL A 82 1.19 0.52 3.11
CA VAL A 82 2.35 0.28 2.23
C VAL A 82 2.04 -0.88 1.31
N VAL A 83 2.23 -0.70 0.01
CA VAL A 83 2.09 -1.76 -0.98
C VAL A 83 3.44 -1.98 -1.65
N ALA A 84 4.02 -3.17 -1.49
CA ALA A 84 5.33 -3.51 -2.02
C ALA A 84 5.22 -4.63 -3.05
N SER A 85 5.82 -4.46 -4.23
CA SER A 85 5.76 -5.43 -5.32
C SER A 85 7.11 -5.66 -6.00
N PRO A 86 7.43 -6.91 -6.36
CA PRO A 86 8.39 -7.14 -7.42
C PRO A 86 7.82 -6.63 -8.75
N VAL A 87 8.71 -6.24 -9.66
CA VAL A 87 8.35 -5.81 -11.02
C VAL A 87 8.35 -7.02 -11.96
N TYR A 88 7.21 -7.32 -12.53
CA TYR A 88 7.03 -8.35 -13.55
C TYR A 88 6.46 -7.72 -14.82
N TYR A 89 7.21 -7.76 -15.93
CA TYR A 89 6.81 -7.16 -17.22
C TYR A 89 6.38 -5.69 -17.09
N ALA A 90 7.14 -4.89 -16.32
CA ALA A 90 6.88 -3.48 -16.02
C ALA A 90 5.52 -3.21 -15.32
N SER A 91 5.00 -4.19 -14.59
CA SER A 91 3.78 -4.12 -13.79
C SER A 91 4.00 -4.77 -12.43
N ALA A 92 3.08 -4.58 -11.50
CA ALA A 92 3.10 -5.24 -10.20
C ALA A 92 2.77 -6.75 -10.34
N ASN A 93 3.11 -7.53 -9.31
CA ASN A 93 2.68 -8.93 -9.24
C ASN A 93 1.16 -9.03 -9.38
N ALA A 94 0.69 -9.84 -10.34
CA ALA A 94 -0.73 -9.99 -10.65
C ALA A 94 -1.59 -10.45 -9.44
N THR A 95 -1.04 -11.27 -8.54
CA THR A 95 -1.71 -11.68 -7.30
C THR A 95 -1.96 -10.47 -6.40
N LEU A 96 -0.97 -9.57 -6.29
CA LEU A 96 -1.11 -8.32 -5.52
C LEU A 96 -2.16 -7.41 -6.16
N VAL A 97 -2.13 -7.21 -7.48
CA VAL A 97 -3.12 -6.40 -8.21
C VAL A 97 -4.53 -6.96 -7.99
N ALA A 98 -4.72 -8.28 -8.15
CA ALA A 98 -6.00 -8.94 -7.88
C ALA A 98 -6.50 -8.74 -6.43
N CYS A 99 -5.57 -8.74 -5.48
CA CYS A 99 -5.86 -8.45 -4.08
C CYS A 99 -6.29 -6.99 -3.89
N LEU A 100 -5.54 -6.03 -4.44
CA LEU A 100 -5.82 -4.59 -4.32
C LEU A 100 -7.14 -4.21 -4.98
N ASP A 101 -7.42 -4.68 -6.19
CA ASP A 101 -8.70 -4.45 -6.88
C ASP A 101 -9.88 -4.83 -5.99
N ARG A 102 -9.81 -6.01 -5.39
CA ARG A 102 -10.88 -6.51 -4.53
C ARG A 102 -10.90 -5.79 -3.18
N LEU A 103 -9.75 -5.57 -2.55
CA LEU A 103 -9.65 -4.91 -1.26
C LEU A 103 -10.20 -3.48 -1.32
N PHE A 104 -9.79 -2.70 -2.31
CA PHE A 104 -10.29 -1.33 -2.46
C PHE A 104 -11.78 -1.30 -2.83
N TYR A 105 -12.25 -2.29 -3.59
CA TYR A 105 -13.66 -2.38 -3.98
C TYR A 105 -14.60 -2.74 -2.80
N ILE A 106 -14.18 -3.66 -1.91
CA ILE A 106 -14.99 -4.05 -0.74
C ILE A 106 -14.87 -3.05 0.43
N SER A 107 -13.85 -2.20 0.42
CA SER A 107 -13.57 -1.24 1.50
C SER A 107 -14.43 0.00 1.35
N SER A 108 -15.64 -0.05 1.91
CA SER A 108 -16.60 1.07 1.89
C SER A 108 -16.33 2.17 2.92
N PHE A 109 -15.42 1.95 3.86
CA PHE A 109 -15.01 2.96 4.84
C PHE A 109 -14.27 4.12 4.17
N ASP A 110 -14.25 5.26 4.85
CA ASP A 110 -13.54 6.45 4.41
C ASP A 110 -12.01 6.26 4.50
N LYS A 111 -11.33 6.30 3.35
CA LYS A 111 -9.87 6.17 3.21
C LYS A 111 -9.17 7.52 3.18
N THR A 112 -9.95 8.62 3.14
CA THR A 112 -9.39 9.98 3.03
C THR A 112 -8.39 10.25 4.15
N MET A 113 -7.22 10.78 3.76
CA MET A 113 -6.11 11.10 4.65
C MET A 113 -5.44 9.91 5.36
N LYS A 114 -5.75 8.66 5.02
CA LYS A 114 -4.83 7.55 5.31
C LYS A 114 -3.63 7.69 4.36
N VAL A 115 -2.41 7.53 4.88
CA VAL A 115 -1.21 7.75 4.06
C VAL A 115 -0.88 6.50 3.26
N GLY A 116 -0.75 6.64 1.94
CA GLY A 116 -0.34 5.56 1.03
C GLY A 116 1.15 5.62 0.70
N ALA A 117 1.79 4.47 0.50
CA ALA A 117 3.12 4.38 -0.07
C ALA A 117 3.26 3.12 -0.92
N SER A 118 3.80 3.26 -2.13
CA SER A 118 4.21 2.13 -2.96
C SER A 118 5.72 1.95 -2.95
N VAL A 119 6.16 0.70 -2.96
CA VAL A 119 7.56 0.28 -3.03
C VAL A 119 7.70 -0.76 -4.12
N VAL A 120 8.67 -0.60 -5.00
CA VAL A 120 8.89 -1.53 -6.10
C VAL A 120 10.28 -2.13 -6.07
N CYS A 121 10.39 -3.40 -6.39
CA CYS A 121 11.65 -4.11 -6.43
C CYS A 121 11.88 -4.71 -7.82
N ALA A 122 13.00 -4.37 -8.47
CA ALA A 122 13.36 -4.92 -9.77
C ALA A 122 14.83 -5.31 -9.84
N ARG A 123 15.13 -6.20 -10.78
CA ARG A 123 16.53 -6.41 -11.18
C ARG A 123 17.09 -5.17 -11.90
N ARG A 124 16.29 -4.51 -12.76
CA ARG A 124 16.75 -3.40 -13.62
C ARG A 124 15.62 -2.42 -13.97
N GLY A 125 14.77 -2.72 -14.95
CA GLY A 125 13.80 -1.80 -15.53
C GLY A 125 12.37 -2.05 -15.09
N GLY A 126 11.47 -1.10 -15.41
CA GLY A 126 10.02 -1.20 -15.15
C GLY A 126 9.55 -0.64 -13.81
N CYS A 127 10.46 -0.10 -12.98
CA CYS A 127 10.09 0.42 -11.66
C CYS A 127 9.10 1.57 -11.73
N SER A 128 9.32 2.59 -12.59
CA SER A 128 8.44 3.77 -12.66
C SER A 128 7.01 3.40 -13.09
N ALA A 129 6.86 2.53 -14.10
CA ALA A 129 5.53 2.09 -14.53
C ALA A 129 4.77 1.35 -13.42
N THR A 130 5.45 0.44 -12.72
CA THR A 130 4.87 -0.30 -11.59
C THR A 130 4.56 0.63 -10.40
N PHE A 131 5.43 1.60 -10.11
CA PHE A 131 5.22 2.61 -9.09
C PHE A 131 3.97 3.46 -9.37
N ASP A 132 3.81 3.93 -10.61
CA ASP A 132 2.65 4.71 -11.03
C ASP A 132 1.35 3.89 -10.98
N GLU A 133 1.41 2.61 -11.38
CA GLU A 133 0.28 1.68 -11.29
C GLU A 133 -0.24 1.58 -9.86
N LEU A 134 0.65 1.32 -8.88
CA LEU A 134 0.28 1.14 -7.50
C LEU A 134 -0.23 2.43 -6.83
N ASN A 135 0.33 3.59 -7.16
CA ASN A 135 -0.09 4.86 -6.58
C ASN A 135 -1.50 5.28 -6.99
N LYS A 136 -2.05 4.75 -8.09
CA LYS A 136 -3.42 5.05 -8.53
C LYS A 136 -4.48 4.59 -7.53
N TYR A 137 -4.25 3.50 -6.79
CA TYR A 137 -5.14 3.05 -5.74
C TYR A 137 -5.28 4.08 -4.62
N PHE A 138 -4.19 4.75 -4.26
CA PHE A 138 -4.17 5.76 -3.22
C PHE A 138 -4.83 7.05 -3.69
N THR A 139 -4.43 7.54 -4.85
CA THR A 139 -4.89 8.84 -5.37
C THR A 139 -6.38 8.88 -5.64
N ILE A 140 -6.98 7.82 -6.21
CA ILE A 140 -8.44 7.75 -6.42
C ILE A 140 -9.22 7.66 -5.10
N SER A 141 -8.56 7.26 -4.02
CA SER A 141 -9.17 7.06 -2.70
C SER A 141 -9.01 8.24 -1.75
N GLY A 142 -8.44 9.37 -2.22
CA GLY A 142 -8.17 10.54 -1.39
C GLY A 142 -7.08 10.31 -0.33
N MET A 143 -6.20 9.34 -0.57
CA MET A 143 -5.07 9.02 0.29
C MET A 143 -3.84 9.80 -0.17
N PRO A 144 -3.23 10.64 0.70
CA PRO A 144 -1.95 11.27 0.39
C PRO A 144 -0.87 10.20 0.13
N VAL A 145 -0.09 10.38 -0.96
CA VAL A 145 1.01 9.48 -1.30
C VAL A 145 2.29 10.02 -0.67
N ALA A 146 2.93 9.22 0.18
CA ALA A 146 4.22 9.58 0.74
C ALA A 146 5.31 9.51 -0.33
N SER A 147 6.14 10.54 -0.39
CA SER A 147 7.34 10.60 -1.23
C SER A 147 8.61 10.39 -0.41
N SER A 148 9.67 9.99 -1.08
CA SER A 148 11.03 9.93 -0.53
C SER A 148 11.91 10.99 -1.20
N GLN A 149 13.19 10.68 -1.37
CA GLN A 149 14.15 11.52 -2.11
C GLN A 149 14.25 11.17 -3.60
N TYR A 150 13.66 10.04 -4.00
CA TYR A 150 13.59 9.53 -5.38
C TYR A 150 12.33 8.67 -5.54
N TRP A 151 12.10 8.02 -6.70
CA TRP A 151 11.06 7.00 -6.82
C TRP A 151 11.36 5.81 -5.93
N ASN A 152 10.35 5.30 -5.22
CA ASN A 152 10.52 4.29 -4.16
C ASN A 152 10.87 2.92 -4.75
N SER A 153 12.08 2.75 -5.21
CA SER A 153 12.57 1.49 -5.79
C SER A 153 13.79 0.96 -5.04
N ILE A 154 13.93 -0.37 -5.07
CA ILE A 154 15.11 -1.10 -4.60
C ILE A 154 15.47 -2.16 -5.64
N HIS A 155 16.75 -2.47 -5.80
CA HIS A 155 17.22 -3.35 -6.86
C HIS A 155 17.91 -4.59 -6.31
N GLY A 156 17.61 -5.73 -6.96
CA GLY A 156 18.25 -7.02 -6.68
C GLY A 156 17.62 -8.12 -7.53
N ARG A 157 18.42 -9.12 -7.91
CA ARG A 157 17.98 -10.30 -8.66
C ARG A 157 17.90 -11.53 -7.78
N ALA A 158 19.03 -11.95 -7.24
CA ALA A 158 19.07 -13.07 -6.31
C ALA A 158 18.56 -12.66 -4.92
N PRO A 159 18.05 -13.60 -4.13
CA PRO A 159 17.60 -13.30 -2.75
C PRO A 159 18.71 -12.60 -1.94
N GLY A 160 18.35 -11.49 -1.28
CA GLY A 160 19.28 -10.72 -0.46
C GLY A 160 20.16 -9.69 -1.21
N GLU A 161 20.21 -9.69 -2.53
CA GLU A 161 21.02 -8.70 -3.27
C GLU A 161 20.59 -7.25 -2.99
N ALA A 162 19.30 -7.01 -2.71
CA ALA A 162 18.82 -5.67 -2.37
C ALA A 162 19.44 -5.11 -1.07
N GLU A 163 20.05 -5.94 -0.23
CA GLU A 163 20.82 -5.48 0.94
C GLU A 163 22.09 -4.71 0.53
N GLN A 164 22.56 -4.90 -0.69
CA GLN A 164 23.70 -4.21 -1.27
C GLN A 164 23.31 -2.92 -2.01
N ASP A 165 22.02 -2.70 -2.27
CA ASP A 165 21.51 -1.47 -2.90
C ASP A 165 21.44 -0.33 -1.86
N GLY A 166 22.59 0.34 -1.67
CA GLY A 166 22.73 1.42 -0.70
C GLY A 166 21.79 2.60 -0.94
N GLU A 167 21.59 2.99 -2.22
CA GLU A 167 20.71 4.10 -2.60
C GLU A 167 19.24 3.72 -2.42
N GLY A 168 18.84 2.53 -2.88
CA GLY A 168 17.48 2.04 -2.71
C GLY A 168 17.10 1.93 -1.24
N ARG A 169 17.95 1.34 -0.40
CA ARG A 169 17.73 1.25 1.05
C ARG A 169 17.61 2.63 1.72
N GLN A 170 18.46 3.59 1.33
CA GLN A 170 18.37 4.98 1.83
C GLN A 170 17.04 5.62 1.42
N THR A 171 16.63 5.46 0.17
CA THR A 171 15.35 5.94 -0.36
C THR A 171 14.18 5.38 0.43
N ILE A 172 14.17 4.08 0.72
CA ILE A 172 13.13 3.40 1.49
C ILE A 172 13.10 3.87 2.95
N ARG A 173 14.24 4.08 3.60
CA ARG A 173 14.28 4.65 4.96
C ARG A 173 13.76 6.08 4.99
N THR A 174 14.08 6.90 3.98
CA THR A 174 13.55 8.26 3.83
C THR A 174 12.03 8.23 3.64
N LEU A 175 11.52 7.32 2.80
CA LEU A 175 10.09 7.11 2.63
C LEU A 175 9.39 6.82 3.97
N ALA A 176 9.92 5.90 4.76
CA ALA A 176 9.32 5.54 6.05
C ALA A 176 9.29 6.72 7.05
N ARG A 177 10.35 7.54 7.07
CA ARG A 177 10.40 8.75 7.90
C ARG A 177 9.37 9.78 7.45
N ASN A 178 9.29 10.04 6.13
CA ASN A 178 8.33 10.99 5.56
C ASN A 178 6.89 10.51 5.78
N MET A 179 6.62 9.23 5.58
CA MET A 179 5.31 8.63 5.85
C MET A 179 4.92 8.77 7.33
N THR A 180 5.85 8.50 8.24
CA THR A 180 5.65 8.70 9.69
C THR A 180 5.32 10.16 10.02
N PHE A 181 6.06 11.11 9.45
CA PHE A 181 5.81 12.53 9.65
C PHE A 181 4.42 12.93 9.15
N LEU A 182 4.02 12.48 7.95
CA LEU A 182 2.71 12.75 7.39
C LEU A 182 1.60 12.18 8.26
N MET A 183 1.69 10.93 8.69
CA MET A 183 0.69 10.31 9.55
C MET A 183 0.53 11.06 10.88
N LYS A 184 1.63 11.44 11.52
CA LYS A 184 1.62 12.24 12.76
C LYS A 184 1.00 13.62 12.54
N SER A 185 1.37 14.31 11.46
CA SER A 185 0.84 15.63 11.10
C SER A 185 -0.66 15.57 10.79
N ILE A 186 -1.10 14.56 10.06
CA ILE A 186 -2.53 14.36 9.75
C ILE A 186 -3.30 14.05 11.02
N ALA A 187 -2.77 13.22 11.92
CA ALA A 187 -3.43 12.92 13.20
C ALA A 187 -3.61 14.18 14.06
N LEU A 188 -2.58 15.02 14.16
CA LEU A 188 -2.64 16.31 14.86
C LEU A 188 -3.59 17.28 14.18
N GLY A 189 -3.51 17.39 12.85
CA GLY A 189 -4.40 18.25 12.07
C GLY A 189 -5.86 17.85 12.20
N LYS A 190 -6.14 16.54 12.17
CA LYS A 190 -7.49 15.99 12.38
C LYS A 190 -8.04 16.30 13.78
N GLU A 191 -7.20 16.21 14.81
CA GLU A 191 -7.59 16.52 16.20
C GLU A 191 -7.90 18.02 16.36
N GLN A 192 -7.12 18.88 15.73
CA GLN A 192 -7.20 20.34 15.89
C GLN A 192 -8.22 21.00 14.97
N PHE A 193 -8.33 20.55 13.71
CA PHE A 193 -9.10 21.23 12.66
C PHE A 193 -10.21 20.37 12.06
N GLY A 194 -10.26 19.08 12.37
CA GLY A 194 -11.08 18.11 11.64
C GLY A 194 -10.44 17.69 10.30
N LEU A 195 -11.14 16.84 9.57
CA LEU A 195 -10.77 16.53 8.19
C LEU A 195 -11.36 17.57 7.24
N PRO A 196 -10.78 17.75 6.03
CA PRO A 196 -11.37 18.60 5.00
C PRO A 196 -12.83 18.24 4.74
N GLU A 197 -13.66 19.25 4.55
CA GLU A 197 -15.06 19.07 4.16
C GLU A 197 -15.15 18.30 2.83
N LYS A 198 -16.14 17.42 2.74
CA LYS A 198 -16.41 16.67 1.52
C LYS A 198 -17.69 17.20 0.88
N GLU A 199 -17.57 17.60 -0.37
CA GLU A 199 -18.73 17.86 -1.21
C GLU A 199 -19.48 16.57 -1.55
N GLU A 200 -20.77 16.68 -1.84
CA GLU A 200 -21.54 15.60 -2.40
C GLU A 200 -20.97 15.22 -3.79
N ARG A 201 -20.71 13.91 -3.97
CA ARG A 201 -20.08 13.43 -5.19
C ARG A 201 -21.02 13.53 -6.39
N ILE A 202 -20.64 14.33 -7.37
CA ILE A 202 -21.29 14.35 -8.68
C ILE A 202 -20.68 13.24 -9.55
N ALA A 203 -21.49 12.28 -9.96
CA ALA A 203 -21.05 11.21 -10.86
C ALA A 203 -21.40 11.55 -12.30
N THR A 204 -20.41 11.52 -13.18
CA THR A 204 -20.64 11.68 -14.62
C THR A 204 -20.85 10.30 -15.27
N HIS A 205 -21.95 10.17 -16.00
CA HIS A 205 -22.26 9.01 -16.81
C HIS A 205 -22.39 9.41 -18.28
N PHE A 206 -21.52 8.90 -19.14
CA PHE A 206 -21.48 9.31 -20.54
C PHE A 206 -22.47 8.57 -21.46
N ILE A 207 -23.11 7.50 -20.99
CA ILE A 207 -24.14 6.76 -21.70
C ILE A 207 -25.48 7.24 -21.18
N ARG A 208 -26.28 7.82 -22.08
CA ARG A 208 -27.61 8.35 -21.80
C ARG A 208 -28.68 7.54 -22.53
#